data_b0e25d01d821942d9edd37ed4fd7e245
#
_entry.id   b0e25d01d821942d9edd37ed4fd7e245
#
_cell.length_a   1.000
_cell.length_b   1.000
_cell.length_c   1.000
_cell.angle_alpha   90.00
_cell.angle_beta   90.00
_cell.angle_gamma   90.00
#
_symmetry.space_group_name_H-M   'P 1'
#
loop_
_entity.id
_entity.type
_entity.pdbx_description
1 polymer ?
#
loop_
_entity_poly.entity_id
_entity_poly.type
_entity_poly.pdbx_seq_one_letter_code
_entity_poly.pdbx_strand_id
1 'polypeptide(L)'
;MTFETSARLILLASLGTLLAACSSIQDTASTLNPFTIIEEDDPNAPPVDERVSILSFEQSLQADPEAAALPVELPTAYRNTIWAQPDGYPTHAMQHTQASGPLDILFRRNFGNGSNRSSRINSRPIYADGRIYAMDGRGYVFALDPENGSEIWEVALREPNRNDRTSFGGGLAFDGGRVFVHNGHRFLAALDAATGQEIWRAESLTPFHSAPTAVGGMVYASTDDNELYAIDQSNGEIVWNHQGIAEPARLLTSPSVAVLGETVVAPYASGELVALRSQNGNPIWNDALTRSGGLTPISAINDVAGSPVIVDDMVYAMSHSGILAAFNLRTGERIWTQPAGGLHAPWVAGNFLFLVTS
;
A
#
# COMPACT_ATOMS: atom_id res chain seq x y z
N MET A 1 -45.69 1.21 58.99
CA MET A 1 -46.00 1.99 57.76
C MET A 1 -45.11 3.26 57.67
N THR A 2 -43.90 3.30 58.29
CA THR A 2 -43.07 4.52 58.42
C THR A 2 -41.63 4.33 58.04
N PHE A 3 -41.19 3.15 57.63
CA PHE A 3 -39.82 2.88 57.21
C PHE A 3 -39.57 2.95 55.68
N GLU A 4 -40.56 2.75 54.86
CA GLU A 4 -40.41 2.80 53.38
C GLU A 4 -40.37 4.22 52.79
N THR A 5 -40.98 5.18 53.44
CA THR A 5 -41.03 6.58 52.98
C THR A 5 -39.73 7.32 53.22
N SER A 6 -38.97 6.96 54.29
CA SER A 6 -37.69 7.59 54.60
C SER A 6 -36.54 7.12 53.65
N ALA A 7 -36.60 5.85 53.19
CA ALA A 7 -35.62 5.32 52.26
C ALA A 7 -35.78 5.92 50.84
N ARG A 8 -36.98 6.21 50.41
CA ARG A 8 -37.26 6.86 49.11
C ARG A 8 -36.84 8.33 49.06
N LEU A 9 -36.95 9.03 50.20
CA LEU A 9 -36.52 10.43 50.27
C LEU A 9 -34.99 10.58 50.27
N ILE A 10 -34.27 9.66 50.88
CA ILE A 10 -32.82 9.65 50.90
C ILE A 10 -32.25 9.27 49.50
N LEU A 11 -32.94 8.38 48.78
CA LEU A 11 -32.53 8.00 47.42
C LEU A 11 -32.75 9.13 46.40
N LEU A 12 -33.80 9.93 46.55
CA LEU A 12 -34.10 11.10 45.71
C LEU A 12 -33.15 12.28 46.01
N ALA A 13 -32.73 12.45 47.28
CA ALA A 13 -31.74 13.47 47.64
C ALA A 13 -30.32 13.14 47.14
N SER A 14 -29.95 11.86 47.13
CA SER A 14 -28.65 11.43 46.58
C SER A 14 -28.60 11.48 45.05
N LEU A 15 -29.70 11.30 44.34
CA LEU A 15 -29.78 11.42 42.90
C LEU A 15 -29.74 12.88 42.44
N GLY A 16 -30.28 13.82 43.24
CA GLY A 16 -30.25 15.26 43.00
C GLY A 16 -28.83 15.86 43.11
N THR A 17 -28.02 15.35 44.03
CA THR A 17 -26.62 15.81 44.20
C THR A 17 -25.68 15.27 43.15
N LEU A 18 -25.97 14.13 42.52
CA LEU A 18 -25.21 13.60 41.39
C LEU A 18 -25.45 14.37 40.08
N LEU A 19 -26.63 14.97 39.89
CA LEU A 19 -26.95 15.78 38.71
C LEU A 19 -26.37 17.21 38.80
N ALA A 20 -26.15 17.73 40.01
CA ALA A 20 -25.52 19.04 40.19
C ALA A 20 -23.96 19.01 40.02
N ALA A 21 -23.35 17.83 40.13
CA ALA A 21 -21.92 17.66 39.94
C ALA A 21 -21.49 17.60 38.45
N CYS A 22 -22.47 17.31 37.54
CA CYS A 22 -22.15 17.26 36.10
C CYS A 22 -22.05 18.64 35.45
N SER A 23 -22.63 19.69 36.03
CA SER A 23 -22.50 21.05 35.46
C SER A 23 -21.17 21.72 35.77
N SER A 24 -20.52 21.35 36.89
CA SER A 24 -19.19 21.90 37.26
C SER A 24 -18.02 21.18 36.61
N ILE A 25 -18.24 19.99 36.02
CA ILE A 25 -17.19 19.26 35.30
C ILE A 25 -17.02 19.81 33.86
N GLN A 26 -18.10 20.37 33.30
CA GLN A 26 -18.05 20.93 31.96
C GLN A 26 -17.19 22.21 31.88
N ASP A 27 -17.21 23.04 32.93
CA ASP A 27 -16.40 24.27 33.00
C ASP A 27 -14.92 23.96 33.34
N THR A 28 -14.64 22.83 34.04
CA THR A 28 -13.27 22.44 34.36
C THR A 28 -12.60 21.66 33.21
N ALA A 29 -13.40 20.98 32.35
CA ALA A 29 -12.86 20.28 31.19
C ALA A 29 -12.45 21.24 30.07
N SER A 30 -13.03 22.45 29.98
CA SER A 30 -12.62 23.47 29.03
C SER A 30 -11.28 24.12 29.39
N THR A 31 -10.92 24.15 30.68
CA THR A 31 -9.61 24.66 31.15
C THR A 31 -8.46 23.65 31.07
N LEU A 32 -8.77 22.37 30.82
CA LEU A 32 -7.78 21.29 30.67
C LEU A 32 -7.60 20.82 29.21
N ASN A 33 -8.16 21.52 28.24
CA ASN A 33 -7.91 21.23 26.84
C ASN A 33 -6.46 21.69 26.53
N PRO A 34 -5.53 20.77 26.26
CA PRO A 34 -4.14 21.14 25.96
C PRO A 34 -4.00 22.01 24.70
N PHE A 35 -5.06 22.10 23.90
CA PHE A 35 -5.10 22.96 22.70
C PHE A 35 -5.58 24.39 23.00
N THR A 36 -6.17 24.68 24.20
CA THR A 36 -6.52 26.06 24.61
C THR A 36 -5.36 26.79 25.31
N ILE A 37 -4.29 26.07 25.69
CA ILE A 37 -3.08 26.68 26.28
C ILE A 37 -2.22 27.38 25.20
N ILE A 38 -2.53 27.19 23.92
CA ILE A 38 -1.80 27.78 22.79
C ILE A 38 -2.41 29.13 22.35
N GLU A 39 -3.52 29.53 22.90
CA GLU A 39 -4.16 30.84 22.64
C GLU A 39 -3.83 31.92 23.69
N GLU A 40 -2.67 31.90 24.33
CA GLU A 40 -2.15 33.14 24.88
C GLU A 40 -1.70 34.00 23.71
N ASP A 41 -2.40 35.10 23.49
CA ASP A 41 -2.03 36.14 22.53
C ASP A 41 -0.60 36.54 22.80
N ASP A 42 0.36 35.99 22.07
CA ASP A 42 1.72 36.51 22.03
C ASP A 42 1.64 37.92 21.40
N PRO A 43 1.87 38.97 22.19
CA PRO A 43 1.77 40.36 21.69
C PRO A 43 2.77 40.65 20.56
N ASN A 44 3.73 39.75 20.31
CA ASN A 44 4.70 39.84 19.23
C ASN A 44 4.39 38.86 18.07
N ALA A 45 3.30 38.10 18.17
CA ALA A 45 2.91 37.23 17.06
C ALA A 45 2.44 38.08 15.88
N PRO A 46 2.88 37.78 14.65
CA PRO A 46 2.39 38.47 13.47
C PRO A 46 0.88 38.32 13.34
N PRO A 47 0.16 39.28 12.76
CA PRO A 47 -1.26 39.19 12.47
C PRO A 47 -1.63 37.85 11.79
N VAL A 48 -2.86 37.37 12.03
CA VAL A 48 -3.30 36.07 11.54
C VAL A 48 -3.23 35.95 10.00
N ASP A 49 -3.41 37.07 9.31
CA ASP A 49 -3.30 37.24 7.87
C ASP A 49 -1.84 37.23 7.34
N GLU A 50 -0.86 37.49 8.21
CA GLU A 50 0.57 37.39 7.91
C GLU A 50 1.20 36.07 8.34
N ARG A 51 0.43 35.20 9.04
CA ARG A 51 0.93 33.89 9.45
C ARG A 51 0.93 32.94 8.27
N VAL A 52 2.11 32.67 7.72
CA VAL A 52 2.28 31.66 6.69
C VAL A 52 2.42 30.29 7.38
N SER A 53 1.53 29.36 7.08
CA SER A 53 1.65 28.01 7.59
C SER A 53 2.95 27.38 7.09
N ILE A 54 3.82 26.98 8.01
CA ILE A 54 5.07 26.27 7.67
C ILE A 54 4.76 25.00 6.87
N LEU A 55 3.63 24.36 7.14
CA LEU A 55 3.17 23.18 6.40
C LEU A 55 2.78 23.48 4.95
N SER A 56 2.33 24.71 4.63
CA SER A 56 1.99 25.07 3.25
C SER A 56 3.23 25.26 2.36
N PHE A 57 4.38 25.59 2.94
CA PHE A 57 5.64 25.66 2.20
C PHE A 57 6.22 24.28 1.85
N GLU A 58 5.91 23.24 2.63
CA GLU A 58 6.41 21.89 2.40
C GLU A 58 5.55 21.08 1.41
N GLN A 59 4.31 21.49 1.15
CA GLN A 59 3.32 20.68 0.43
C GLN A 59 2.83 21.28 -0.89
N SER A 60 3.21 22.48 -1.28
CA SER A 60 2.74 23.04 -2.54
C SER A 60 3.71 22.72 -3.69
N LEU A 61 3.42 21.65 -4.43
CA LEU A 61 3.91 21.51 -5.79
C LEU A 61 3.30 22.65 -6.62
N GLN A 62 4.09 23.66 -6.92
CA GLN A 62 3.68 24.71 -7.85
C GLN A 62 4.04 24.28 -9.27
N ALA A 63 3.06 24.32 -10.15
CA ALA A 63 3.31 24.07 -11.55
C ALA A 63 4.29 25.12 -12.10
N ASP A 64 5.33 24.66 -12.77
CA ASP A 64 6.17 25.54 -13.57
C ASP A 64 5.30 26.16 -14.70
N PRO A 65 5.13 27.50 -14.76
CA PRO A 65 4.27 28.13 -15.75
C PRO A 65 4.68 27.86 -17.20
N GLU A 66 5.98 27.71 -17.46
CA GLU A 66 6.50 27.40 -18.79
C GLU A 66 6.20 25.93 -19.16
N ALA A 67 6.47 25.00 -18.25
CA ALA A 67 6.16 23.59 -18.44
C ALA A 67 4.66 23.31 -18.52
N ALA A 68 3.83 24.04 -17.75
CA ALA A 68 2.38 23.90 -17.78
C ALA A 68 1.75 24.34 -19.13
N ALA A 69 2.45 25.17 -19.90
CA ALA A 69 2.01 25.60 -21.23
C ALA A 69 2.37 24.58 -22.34
N LEU A 70 3.22 23.60 -22.07
CA LEU A 70 3.61 22.61 -23.05
C LEU A 70 2.49 21.58 -23.27
N PRO A 71 2.24 21.16 -24.51
CA PRO A 71 1.27 20.10 -24.78
C PRO A 71 1.78 18.77 -24.22
N VAL A 72 0.87 17.99 -23.62
CA VAL A 72 1.16 16.62 -23.20
C VAL A 72 0.95 15.69 -24.40
N GLU A 73 2.03 15.28 -25.02
CA GLU A 73 2.01 14.35 -26.14
C GLU A 73 2.25 12.91 -25.64
N LEU A 74 1.21 12.12 -25.60
CA LEU A 74 1.29 10.72 -25.21
C LEU A 74 1.56 9.82 -26.42
N PRO A 75 2.23 8.68 -26.23
CA PRO A 75 2.37 7.67 -27.28
C PRO A 75 0.98 7.16 -27.71
N THR A 76 0.90 6.52 -28.86
CA THR A 76 -0.35 5.92 -29.33
C THR A 76 -0.89 4.94 -28.29
N ALA A 77 -2.17 5.10 -27.94
CA ALA A 77 -2.82 4.21 -26.98
C ALA A 77 -2.88 2.77 -27.51
N TYR A 78 -2.58 1.81 -26.66
CA TYR A 78 -2.70 0.38 -27.00
C TYR A 78 -3.79 -0.29 -26.15
N ARG A 79 -4.40 -1.33 -26.73
CA ARG A 79 -5.37 -2.15 -26.00
C ARG A 79 -4.62 -3.11 -25.06
N ASN A 80 -4.79 -2.91 -23.77
CA ASN A 80 -4.29 -3.85 -22.79
C ASN A 80 -5.27 -5.02 -22.63
N THR A 81 -4.76 -6.25 -22.71
CA THR A 81 -5.56 -7.49 -22.64
C THR A 81 -5.24 -8.32 -21.41
N ILE A 82 -4.32 -7.87 -20.57
CA ILE A 82 -3.90 -8.58 -19.35
C ILE A 82 -3.49 -7.59 -18.26
N TRP A 83 -3.87 -7.89 -17.04
CA TRP A 83 -3.45 -7.19 -15.84
C TRP A 83 -3.04 -8.25 -14.81
N ALA A 84 -1.91 -8.92 -15.07
CA ALA A 84 -1.55 -10.18 -14.43
C ALA A 84 -1.10 -10.02 -12.97
N GLN A 85 -0.78 -8.80 -12.53
CA GLN A 85 -0.32 -8.52 -11.16
C GLN A 85 -0.58 -7.06 -10.80
N PRO A 86 -0.42 -6.64 -9.55
CA PRO A 86 -0.55 -5.24 -9.16
C PRO A 86 0.30 -4.35 -10.06
N ASP A 87 -0.27 -3.20 -10.44
CA ASP A 87 0.34 -2.26 -11.38
C ASP A 87 0.61 -2.85 -12.80
N GLY A 88 -0.01 -4.01 -13.13
CA GLY A 88 -0.15 -4.56 -14.50
C GLY A 88 0.90 -5.58 -14.91
N TYR A 89 2.12 -5.13 -15.17
CA TYR A 89 3.25 -5.96 -15.62
C TYR A 89 4.35 -6.07 -14.54
N PRO A 90 5.30 -7.02 -14.65
CA PRO A 90 6.43 -7.13 -13.72
C PRO A 90 7.30 -5.87 -13.61
N THR A 91 7.32 -5.04 -14.64
CA THR A 91 8.04 -3.75 -14.67
C THR A 91 7.21 -2.59 -14.11
N HIS A 92 5.90 -2.79 -13.89
CA HIS A 92 4.89 -1.77 -13.57
C HIS A 92 4.74 -0.67 -14.65
N ALA A 93 5.35 -0.84 -15.80
CA ALA A 93 5.34 0.13 -16.90
C ALA A 93 4.13 -0.10 -17.80
N MET A 94 3.01 0.54 -17.51
CA MET A 94 1.76 0.39 -18.26
C MET A 94 1.64 1.31 -19.46
N GLN A 95 2.47 2.35 -19.57
CA GLN A 95 2.44 3.30 -20.67
C GLN A 95 1.02 3.88 -20.93
N HIS A 96 0.68 4.19 -22.18
CA HIS A 96 -0.62 4.72 -22.55
C HIS A 96 -1.60 3.57 -22.90
N THR A 97 -2.31 3.07 -21.90
CA THR A 97 -3.37 2.07 -22.11
C THR A 97 -4.63 2.72 -22.67
N GLN A 98 -5.29 2.05 -23.64
CA GLN A 98 -6.52 2.53 -24.23
C GLN A 98 -7.69 2.45 -23.24
N ALA A 99 -8.33 3.60 -22.98
CA ALA A 99 -9.60 3.71 -22.28
C ALA A 99 -10.55 4.59 -23.11
N SER A 100 -11.13 4.03 -24.16
CA SER A 100 -12.00 4.76 -25.11
C SER A 100 -13.47 4.40 -24.90
N GLY A 101 -14.33 5.39 -25.12
CA GLY A 101 -15.78 5.26 -25.00
C GLY A 101 -16.33 5.66 -23.62
N PRO A 102 -17.65 5.56 -23.42
CA PRO A 102 -18.26 5.79 -22.13
C PRO A 102 -17.78 4.72 -21.13
N LEU A 103 -17.33 5.16 -19.94
CA LEU A 103 -16.96 4.26 -18.87
C LEU A 103 -18.22 3.87 -18.07
N ASP A 104 -19.09 3.09 -18.69
CA ASP A 104 -20.33 2.62 -18.08
C ASP A 104 -20.07 1.42 -17.17
N ILE A 105 -20.89 1.30 -16.13
CA ILE A 105 -20.86 0.15 -15.24
C ILE A 105 -21.49 -1.04 -15.96
N LEU A 106 -20.68 -2.03 -16.35
CA LEU A 106 -21.18 -3.24 -17.01
C LEU A 106 -22.00 -4.11 -16.06
N PHE A 107 -21.52 -4.29 -14.82
CA PHE A 107 -22.21 -5.04 -13.78
C PHE A 107 -21.78 -4.59 -12.38
N ARG A 108 -22.57 -4.98 -11.38
CA ARG A 108 -22.22 -4.91 -9.95
C ARG A 108 -22.47 -6.26 -9.31
N ARG A 109 -21.47 -6.79 -8.63
CA ARG A 109 -21.57 -8.06 -7.90
C ARG A 109 -20.98 -7.89 -6.51
N ASN A 110 -21.68 -8.45 -5.53
CA ASN A 110 -21.16 -8.63 -4.19
C ASN A 110 -20.52 -10.01 -4.13
N PHE A 111 -19.27 -10.06 -3.67
CA PHE A 111 -18.55 -11.30 -3.39
C PHE A 111 -17.80 -11.16 -2.08
N GLY A 112 -17.64 -12.29 -1.35
CA GLY A 112 -16.83 -12.36 -0.14
C GLY A 112 -17.24 -11.38 0.96
N ASN A 113 -16.29 -11.03 1.81
CA ASN A 113 -16.45 -10.21 3.01
C ASN A 113 -15.58 -8.96 2.92
N GLY A 114 -16.11 -7.81 3.34
CA GLY A 114 -15.37 -6.56 3.39
C GLY A 114 -14.27 -6.52 4.46
N SER A 115 -13.49 -5.45 4.43
CA SER A 115 -12.48 -5.15 5.46
C SER A 115 -13.10 -4.97 6.84
N ASN A 116 -12.35 -5.35 7.89
CA ASN A 116 -12.72 -5.16 9.28
C ASN A 116 -11.50 -4.69 10.11
N ARG A 117 -11.60 -4.67 11.45
CA ARG A 117 -10.51 -4.17 12.32
C ARG A 117 -9.26 -5.05 12.31
N SER A 118 -9.41 -6.35 12.13
CA SER A 118 -8.32 -7.32 12.18
C SER A 118 -7.84 -7.77 10.80
N SER A 119 -8.55 -7.38 9.73
CA SER A 119 -8.21 -7.78 8.37
C SER A 119 -8.59 -6.66 7.40
N ARG A 120 -7.65 -6.27 6.57
CA ARG A 120 -7.80 -5.22 5.57
C ARG A 120 -7.59 -5.80 4.18
N ILE A 121 -8.48 -5.47 3.27
CA ILE A 121 -8.29 -5.80 1.86
C ILE A 121 -7.31 -4.77 1.27
N ASN A 122 -6.07 -5.18 1.08
CA ASN A 122 -5.05 -4.40 0.38
C ASN A 122 -4.79 -4.96 -1.02
N SER A 123 -5.30 -6.16 -1.30
CA SER A 123 -5.18 -6.82 -2.59
C SER A 123 -5.98 -6.09 -3.66
N ARG A 124 -5.32 -5.75 -4.76
CA ARG A 124 -5.98 -5.27 -5.97
C ARG A 124 -6.42 -6.48 -6.81
N PRO A 125 -7.59 -6.42 -7.47
CA PRO A 125 -7.98 -7.48 -8.41
C PRO A 125 -7.01 -7.49 -9.61
N ILE A 126 -6.81 -8.68 -10.18
CA ILE A 126 -6.03 -8.87 -11.40
C ILE A 126 -6.89 -9.49 -12.49
N TYR A 127 -6.50 -9.32 -13.74
CA TYR A 127 -7.18 -9.90 -14.89
C TYR A 127 -6.17 -10.66 -15.75
N ALA A 128 -6.38 -11.95 -15.87
CA ALA A 128 -5.54 -12.84 -16.68
C ALA A 128 -6.34 -14.06 -17.11
N ASP A 129 -5.97 -14.66 -18.23
CA ASP A 129 -6.57 -15.91 -18.75
C ASP A 129 -8.11 -15.85 -18.84
N GLY A 130 -8.65 -14.67 -19.23
CA GLY A 130 -10.10 -14.45 -19.36
C GLY A 130 -10.86 -14.47 -18.03
N ARG A 131 -10.21 -14.27 -16.89
CA ARG A 131 -10.81 -14.26 -15.55
C ARG A 131 -10.36 -13.05 -14.74
N ILE A 132 -11.22 -12.57 -13.86
CA ILE A 132 -10.86 -11.64 -12.80
C ILE A 132 -10.57 -12.45 -11.55
N TYR A 133 -9.39 -12.26 -10.97
CA TYR A 133 -9.06 -12.83 -9.67
C TYR A 133 -9.09 -11.74 -8.61
N ALA A 134 -9.75 -12.02 -7.50
CA ALA A 134 -9.91 -11.09 -6.39
C ALA A 134 -9.82 -11.82 -5.06
N MET A 135 -9.51 -11.09 -3.98
CA MET A 135 -9.46 -11.64 -2.63
C MET A 135 -10.31 -10.79 -1.69
N ASP A 136 -11.00 -11.42 -0.76
CA ASP A 136 -11.81 -10.77 0.26
C ASP A 136 -11.04 -10.50 1.57
N GLY A 137 -11.70 -9.79 2.50
CA GLY A 137 -11.12 -9.47 3.82
C GLY A 137 -10.93 -10.67 4.76
N ARG A 138 -11.36 -11.87 4.39
CA ARG A 138 -11.15 -13.11 5.16
C ARG A 138 -10.14 -14.05 4.50
N GLY A 139 -9.53 -13.63 3.40
CA GLY A 139 -8.56 -14.42 2.66
C GLY A 139 -9.20 -15.48 1.76
N TYR A 140 -10.47 -15.29 1.35
CA TYR A 140 -11.04 -16.07 0.26
C TYR A 140 -10.58 -15.49 -1.06
N VAL A 141 -10.16 -16.35 -1.97
CA VAL A 141 -9.77 -16.01 -3.33
C VAL A 141 -10.86 -16.45 -4.29
N PHE A 142 -11.20 -15.59 -5.22
CA PHE A 142 -12.27 -15.79 -6.19
C PHE A 142 -11.72 -15.69 -7.60
N ALA A 143 -12.17 -16.56 -8.48
CA ALA A 143 -12.13 -16.33 -9.92
C ALA A 143 -13.53 -15.98 -10.41
N LEU A 144 -13.65 -14.87 -11.13
CA LEU A 144 -14.91 -14.32 -11.59
C LEU A 144 -14.88 -14.17 -13.12
N ASP A 145 -16.05 -14.37 -13.72
CA ASP A 145 -16.28 -14.11 -15.14
C ASP A 145 -16.23 -12.58 -15.39
N PRO A 146 -15.40 -12.09 -16.30
CA PRO A 146 -15.27 -10.65 -16.55
C PRO A 146 -16.49 -10.03 -17.25
N GLU A 147 -17.39 -10.82 -17.86
CA GLU A 147 -18.56 -10.30 -18.58
C GLU A 147 -19.72 -9.96 -17.64
N ASN A 148 -19.87 -10.74 -16.55
CA ASN A 148 -21.04 -10.64 -15.68
C ASN A 148 -20.74 -10.73 -14.18
N GLY A 149 -19.46 -10.97 -13.80
CA GLY A 149 -19.00 -11.12 -12.42
C GLY A 149 -19.49 -12.38 -11.74
N SER A 150 -19.96 -13.40 -12.48
CA SER A 150 -20.33 -14.69 -11.87
C SER A 150 -19.09 -15.42 -11.37
N GLU A 151 -19.24 -16.10 -10.24
CA GLU A 151 -18.18 -16.88 -9.63
C GLU A 151 -17.90 -18.12 -10.48
N ILE A 152 -16.62 -18.34 -10.81
CA ILE A 152 -16.11 -19.55 -11.46
C ILE A 152 -15.65 -20.53 -10.40
N TRP A 153 -14.87 -20.04 -9.43
CA TRP A 153 -14.47 -20.80 -8.25
C TRP A 153 -14.15 -19.86 -7.08
N GLU A 154 -14.26 -20.41 -5.87
CA GLU A 154 -13.89 -19.79 -4.60
C GLU A 154 -13.01 -20.73 -3.80
N VAL A 155 -11.95 -20.23 -3.18
CA VAL A 155 -11.08 -21.02 -2.29
C VAL A 155 -10.69 -20.21 -1.05
N ALA A 156 -10.75 -20.82 0.12
CA ALA A 156 -10.30 -20.23 1.37
C ALA A 156 -8.81 -20.49 1.60
N LEU A 157 -8.01 -19.43 1.69
CA LEU A 157 -6.63 -19.53 2.16
C LEU A 157 -6.64 -19.66 3.68
N ARG A 158 -6.64 -20.89 4.16
CA ARG A 158 -6.71 -21.18 5.61
C ARG A 158 -5.37 -20.93 6.26
N GLU A 159 -5.39 -20.12 7.33
CA GLU A 159 -4.23 -19.95 8.20
C GLU A 159 -4.05 -21.19 9.09
N PRO A 160 -2.90 -21.87 9.05
CA PRO A 160 -2.64 -23.02 9.90
C PRO A 160 -2.50 -22.65 11.37
N ASN A 161 -2.03 -21.41 11.68
CA ASN A 161 -1.85 -20.95 13.04
C ASN A 161 -3.07 -20.16 13.53
N ARG A 162 -3.90 -20.77 14.38
CA ARG A 162 -5.11 -20.15 14.95
C ARG A 162 -4.85 -18.89 15.81
N ASN A 163 -3.61 -18.62 16.18
CA ASN A 163 -3.24 -17.44 16.96
C ASN A 163 -2.96 -16.23 16.07
N ASP A 164 -2.74 -16.42 14.78
CA ASP A 164 -2.55 -15.35 13.79
C ASP A 164 -3.90 -14.82 13.33
N ARG A 165 -4.44 -13.88 14.12
CA ARG A 165 -5.81 -13.34 13.91
C ARG A 165 -5.86 -12.05 13.10
N THR A 166 -4.70 -11.43 12.86
CA THR A 166 -4.62 -10.16 12.13
C THR A 166 -3.88 -10.38 10.82
N SER A 167 -4.44 -9.86 9.76
CA SER A 167 -3.82 -9.87 8.45
C SER A 167 -3.90 -8.49 7.81
N PHE A 168 -2.74 -7.89 7.58
CA PHE A 168 -2.59 -6.60 6.93
C PHE A 168 -1.63 -6.80 5.76
N GLY A 169 -2.15 -6.80 4.57
CA GLY A 169 -1.39 -7.10 3.37
C GLY A 169 -2.23 -7.93 2.43
N GLY A 170 -1.57 -8.55 1.51
CA GLY A 170 -2.22 -9.40 0.53
C GLY A 170 -2.00 -8.91 -0.88
N GLY A 171 -2.00 -9.85 -1.78
CA GLY A 171 -1.86 -9.59 -3.20
C GLY A 171 -2.02 -10.84 -4.02
N LEU A 172 -2.23 -10.61 -5.30
CA LEU A 172 -2.42 -11.63 -6.30
C LEU A 172 -1.45 -11.36 -7.45
N ALA A 173 -0.85 -12.41 -8.00
CA ALA A 173 -0.14 -12.35 -9.28
C ALA A 173 -0.48 -13.60 -10.09
N PHE A 174 -0.52 -13.47 -11.41
CA PHE A 174 -0.76 -14.59 -12.32
C PHE A 174 0.45 -14.78 -13.23
N ASP A 175 0.91 -16.01 -13.35
CA ASP A 175 1.88 -16.40 -14.36
C ASP A 175 1.76 -17.90 -14.64
N GLY A 176 1.92 -18.31 -15.92
CA GLY A 176 1.99 -19.71 -16.32
C GLY A 176 0.80 -20.58 -15.90
N GLY A 177 -0.43 -20.04 -15.87
CA GLY A 177 -1.64 -20.79 -15.47
C GLY A 177 -1.80 -20.97 -13.96
N ARG A 178 -1.04 -20.21 -13.16
CA ARG A 178 -1.10 -20.22 -11.69
C ARG A 178 -1.42 -18.84 -11.15
N VAL A 179 -2.16 -18.81 -10.03
CA VAL A 179 -2.39 -17.61 -9.24
C VAL A 179 -1.54 -17.73 -7.97
N PHE A 180 -0.59 -16.83 -7.82
CA PHE A 180 0.23 -16.70 -6.62
C PHE A 180 -0.41 -15.71 -5.68
N VAL A 181 -0.62 -16.09 -4.42
CA VAL A 181 -1.43 -15.29 -3.50
C VAL A 181 -0.97 -15.46 -2.06
N HIS A 182 -1.03 -14.37 -1.30
CA HIS A 182 -1.01 -14.40 0.14
C HIS A 182 -2.04 -13.40 0.70
N ASN A 183 -2.50 -13.65 1.90
CA ASN A 183 -3.55 -12.87 2.56
C ASN A 183 -3.03 -12.08 3.77
N GLY A 184 -1.74 -11.74 3.81
CA GLY A 184 -1.12 -11.03 4.93
C GLY A 184 -0.77 -11.90 6.13
N HIS A 185 -0.73 -13.23 5.95
CA HIS A 185 -0.21 -14.20 6.90
C HIS A 185 1.19 -14.68 6.50
N ARG A 186 1.70 -15.71 7.20
CA ARG A 186 3.07 -16.21 7.06
C ARG A 186 3.21 -17.27 5.99
N PHE A 187 2.48 -17.16 4.91
CA PHE A 187 2.60 -18.06 3.76
C PHE A 187 2.23 -17.36 2.46
N LEU A 188 2.82 -17.84 1.38
CA LEU A 188 2.45 -17.58 0.01
C LEU A 188 2.04 -18.90 -0.65
N ALA A 189 0.94 -18.93 -1.35
CA ALA A 189 0.41 -20.13 -2.01
C ALA A 189 0.35 -19.94 -3.52
N ALA A 190 0.50 -21.04 -4.27
CA ALA A 190 0.15 -21.11 -5.68
C ALA A 190 -1.13 -21.92 -5.84
N LEU A 191 -2.06 -21.36 -6.58
CA LEU A 191 -3.33 -21.97 -6.95
C LEU A 191 -3.34 -22.25 -8.45
N ASP A 192 -3.93 -23.37 -8.84
CA ASP A 192 -4.27 -23.61 -10.24
C ASP A 192 -5.32 -22.58 -10.69
N ALA A 193 -5.02 -21.84 -11.73
CA ALA A 193 -5.86 -20.72 -12.17
C ALA A 193 -7.23 -21.16 -12.71
N ALA A 194 -7.34 -22.39 -13.22
CA ALA A 194 -8.59 -22.90 -13.77
C ALA A 194 -9.55 -23.42 -12.69
N THR A 195 -9.01 -23.99 -11.59
CA THR A 195 -9.78 -24.72 -10.60
C THR A 195 -9.75 -24.13 -9.20
N GLY A 196 -8.78 -23.25 -8.89
CA GLY A 196 -8.53 -22.73 -7.54
C GLY A 196 -7.84 -23.73 -6.61
N GLN A 197 -7.49 -24.94 -7.08
CA GLN A 197 -6.81 -25.93 -6.26
C GLN A 197 -5.42 -25.43 -5.85
N GLU A 198 -5.08 -25.54 -4.55
CA GLU A 198 -3.74 -25.23 -4.05
C GLU A 198 -2.74 -26.26 -4.57
N ILE A 199 -1.69 -25.76 -5.24
CA ILE A 199 -0.61 -26.59 -5.82
C ILE A 199 0.50 -26.76 -4.80
N TRP A 200 0.93 -25.64 -4.19
CA TRP A 200 1.94 -25.61 -3.15
C TRP A 200 1.76 -24.40 -2.23
N ARG A 201 2.44 -24.41 -1.11
CA ARG A 201 2.49 -23.36 -0.12
C ARG A 201 3.91 -23.19 0.40
N ALA A 202 4.44 -21.98 0.37
CA ALA A 202 5.72 -21.59 0.97
C ALA A 202 5.44 -20.82 2.26
N GLU A 203 6.10 -21.19 3.36
CA GLU A 203 5.96 -20.55 4.66
C GLU A 203 7.10 -19.57 4.93
N SER A 204 6.84 -18.52 5.73
CA SER A 204 7.82 -17.55 6.19
C SER A 204 7.76 -17.37 7.71
N LEU A 205 8.78 -16.78 8.29
CA LEU A 205 8.84 -16.51 9.73
C LEU A 205 7.92 -15.35 10.13
N THR A 206 7.78 -14.35 9.27
CA THR A 206 6.97 -13.15 9.47
C THR A 206 5.92 -13.01 8.38
N PRO A 207 4.81 -12.30 8.62
CA PRO A 207 3.76 -12.14 7.63
C PRO A 207 4.26 -11.49 6.33
N PHE A 208 3.76 -11.95 5.18
CA PHE A 208 3.94 -11.26 3.92
C PHE A 208 3.07 -10.00 3.87
N HIS A 209 3.61 -8.90 3.35
CA HIS A 209 2.84 -7.66 3.19
C HIS A 209 2.83 -7.14 1.76
N SER A 210 3.92 -7.30 1.00
CA SER A 210 4.00 -6.82 -0.39
C SER A 210 3.16 -7.69 -1.30
N ALA A 211 2.49 -7.10 -2.29
CA ALA A 211 1.87 -7.91 -3.33
C ALA A 211 2.92 -8.72 -4.08
N PRO A 212 2.64 -9.98 -4.46
CA PRO A 212 3.60 -10.80 -5.17
C PRO A 212 3.83 -10.30 -6.59
N THR A 213 5.08 -10.45 -7.08
CA THR A 213 5.44 -10.29 -8.49
C THR A 213 5.87 -11.64 -9.03
N ALA A 214 5.23 -12.11 -10.09
CA ALA A 214 5.50 -13.42 -10.69
C ALA A 214 6.04 -13.26 -12.12
N VAL A 215 7.25 -13.72 -12.37
CA VAL A 215 7.90 -13.65 -13.68
C VAL A 215 9.14 -14.56 -13.75
N GLY A 216 9.38 -15.12 -14.92
CA GLY A 216 10.64 -15.85 -15.20
C GLY A 216 10.83 -17.10 -14.34
N GLY A 217 9.75 -17.75 -13.92
CA GLY A 217 9.79 -18.93 -13.07
C GLY A 217 9.95 -18.64 -11.58
N MET A 218 10.00 -17.37 -11.18
CA MET A 218 10.11 -16.92 -9.79
C MET A 218 8.91 -16.12 -9.35
N VAL A 219 8.57 -16.22 -8.05
CA VAL A 219 7.65 -15.33 -7.35
C VAL A 219 8.42 -14.58 -6.29
N TYR A 220 8.24 -13.27 -6.26
CA TYR A 220 8.89 -12.37 -5.31
C TYR A 220 7.84 -11.78 -4.37
N ALA A 221 8.08 -11.80 -3.07
CA ALA A 221 7.24 -11.13 -2.07
C ALA A 221 8.04 -10.76 -0.82
N SER A 222 7.78 -9.59 -0.26
CA SER A 222 8.43 -9.11 0.96
C SER A 222 7.54 -9.33 2.18
N THR A 223 8.19 -9.55 3.32
CA THR A 223 7.55 -9.73 4.62
C THR A 223 7.61 -8.46 5.48
N ASP A 224 6.91 -8.51 6.60
CA ASP A 224 6.78 -7.39 7.54
C ASP A 224 8.11 -6.91 8.16
N ASP A 225 9.14 -7.72 8.17
CA ASP A 225 10.48 -7.35 8.65
C ASP A 225 11.46 -6.96 7.54
N ASN A 226 10.92 -6.58 6.36
CA ASN A 226 11.70 -6.19 5.18
C ASN A 226 12.58 -7.32 4.62
N GLU A 227 12.16 -8.58 4.71
CA GLU A 227 12.82 -9.69 4.06
C GLU A 227 12.10 -10.01 2.73
N LEU A 228 12.81 -9.91 1.61
CA LEU A 228 12.33 -10.30 0.29
C LEU A 228 12.66 -11.76 0.02
N TYR A 229 11.66 -12.54 -0.33
CA TYR A 229 11.80 -13.93 -0.77
C TYR A 229 11.69 -14.03 -2.28
N ALA A 230 12.54 -14.86 -2.90
CA ALA A 230 12.35 -15.38 -4.24
C ALA A 230 12.03 -16.88 -4.14
N ILE A 231 10.89 -17.25 -4.66
CA ILE A 231 10.29 -18.58 -4.53
C ILE A 231 10.13 -19.16 -5.93
N ASP A 232 10.53 -20.42 -6.12
CA ASP A 232 10.34 -21.13 -7.38
C ASP A 232 8.83 -21.35 -7.65
N GLN A 233 8.36 -20.88 -8.81
CA GLN A 233 6.95 -20.98 -9.20
C GLN A 233 6.45 -22.42 -9.32
N SER A 234 7.34 -23.37 -9.60
CA SER A 234 6.95 -24.76 -9.89
C SER A 234 6.63 -25.56 -8.64
N ASN A 235 7.38 -25.34 -7.55
CA ASN A 235 7.36 -26.18 -6.36
C ASN A 235 7.22 -25.44 -5.02
N GLY A 236 7.37 -24.10 -5.01
CA GLY A 236 7.29 -23.28 -3.79
C GLY A 236 8.55 -23.28 -2.94
N GLU A 237 9.68 -23.78 -3.45
CA GLU A 237 10.96 -23.74 -2.74
C GLU A 237 11.51 -22.30 -2.72
N ILE A 238 12.02 -21.88 -1.56
CA ILE A 238 12.72 -20.60 -1.42
C ILE A 238 14.10 -20.75 -2.05
N VAL A 239 14.34 -20.04 -3.15
CA VAL A 239 15.61 -20.07 -3.89
C VAL A 239 16.64 -19.19 -3.22
N TRP A 240 16.22 -17.97 -2.82
CA TRP A 240 17.02 -17.03 -2.06
C TRP A 240 16.15 -16.05 -1.30
N ASN A 241 16.73 -15.35 -0.36
CA ASN A 241 16.14 -14.23 0.35
C ASN A 241 17.14 -13.08 0.45
N HIS A 242 16.62 -11.85 0.64
CA HIS A 242 17.41 -10.66 0.88
C HIS A 242 16.79 -9.85 2.03
N GLN A 243 17.60 -9.56 3.03
CA GLN A 243 17.17 -8.78 4.19
C GLN A 243 17.49 -7.30 3.97
N GLY A 244 16.44 -6.46 3.91
CA GLY A 244 16.56 -5.01 4.00
C GLY A 244 16.69 -4.53 5.46
N ILE A 245 16.87 -3.24 5.67
CA ILE A 245 16.92 -2.67 7.02
C ILE A 245 15.56 -2.82 7.68
N ALA A 246 15.55 -3.41 8.87
CA ALA A 246 14.32 -3.58 9.63
C ALA A 246 13.75 -2.21 10.07
N GLU A 247 12.46 -2.00 9.83
CA GLU A 247 11.76 -0.77 10.19
C GLU A 247 10.49 -1.11 10.98
N PRO A 248 10.40 -0.68 12.25
CA PRO A 248 9.25 -1.01 13.09
C PRO A 248 7.96 -0.27 12.71
N ALA A 249 8.07 0.85 11.99
CA ALA A 249 6.94 1.66 11.56
C ALA A 249 6.83 1.67 10.04
N ARG A 250 5.68 1.21 9.51
CA ARG A 250 5.41 1.18 8.08
C ARG A 250 4.00 1.64 7.77
N LEU A 251 3.76 1.94 6.51
CA LEU A 251 2.43 2.19 5.99
C LEU A 251 1.74 0.87 5.64
N LEU A 252 0.41 0.85 5.75
CA LEU A 252 -0.41 -0.30 5.35
C LEU A 252 -0.66 -0.29 3.83
N THR A 253 0.43 -0.30 3.08
CA THR A 253 0.44 -0.46 1.62
C THR A 253 0.98 -1.84 1.26
N SER A 254 0.85 -2.23 0.00
CA SER A 254 1.36 -3.50 -0.49
C SER A 254 2.18 -3.27 -1.78
N PRO A 255 3.31 -2.55 -1.69
CA PRO A 255 4.15 -2.32 -2.86
C PRO A 255 4.75 -3.63 -3.32
N SER A 256 4.83 -3.84 -4.64
CA SER A 256 5.46 -5.01 -5.24
C SER A 256 6.83 -4.66 -5.80
N VAL A 257 7.69 -5.65 -5.96
CA VAL A 257 8.99 -5.47 -6.60
C VAL A 257 8.80 -5.31 -8.10
N ALA A 258 9.61 -4.46 -8.74
CA ALA A 258 9.67 -4.40 -10.21
C ALA A 258 10.76 -5.33 -10.73
N VAL A 259 10.49 -6.02 -11.83
CA VAL A 259 11.42 -6.97 -12.42
C VAL A 259 11.59 -6.74 -13.92
N LEU A 260 12.83 -6.61 -14.37
CA LEU A 260 13.18 -6.55 -15.80
C LEU A 260 14.43 -7.41 -16.06
N GLY A 261 14.26 -8.46 -16.87
CA GLY A 261 15.33 -9.39 -17.17
C GLY A 261 15.91 -10.05 -15.91
N GLU A 262 17.20 -9.83 -15.65
CA GLU A 262 17.89 -10.39 -14.47
C GLU A 262 17.92 -9.45 -13.26
N THR A 263 17.22 -8.33 -13.30
CA THR A 263 17.22 -7.32 -12.23
C THR A 263 15.85 -7.26 -11.53
N VAL A 264 15.87 -7.39 -10.21
CA VAL A 264 14.75 -7.18 -9.31
C VAL A 264 14.97 -5.90 -8.53
N VAL A 265 14.05 -4.95 -8.59
CA VAL A 265 14.11 -3.69 -7.82
C VAL A 265 13.10 -3.77 -6.68
N ALA A 266 13.61 -3.82 -5.47
CA ALA A 266 12.84 -4.02 -4.25
C ALA A 266 12.67 -2.71 -3.46
N PRO A 267 11.43 -2.29 -3.17
CA PRO A 267 11.14 -1.19 -2.26
C PRO A 267 11.04 -1.72 -0.83
N TYR A 268 11.57 -0.96 0.15
CA TYR A 268 11.50 -1.30 1.56
C TYR A 268 10.88 -0.19 2.41
N ALA A 269 10.29 -0.56 3.55
CA ALA A 269 9.70 0.38 4.50
C ALA A 269 10.72 1.31 5.17
N SER A 270 11.99 0.92 5.19
CA SER A 270 13.12 1.75 5.64
C SER A 270 13.42 2.94 4.72
N GLY A 271 12.80 2.99 3.54
CA GLY A 271 13.12 3.96 2.49
C GLY A 271 14.20 3.46 1.52
N GLU A 272 14.74 2.27 1.74
CA GLU A 272 15.69 1.67 0.82
C GLU A 272 15.02 1.25 -0.49
N LEU A 273 15.76 1.44 -1.57
CA LEU A 273 15.49 0.89 -2.88
C LEU A 273 16.70 0.06 -3.30
N VAL A 274 16.53 -1.24 -3.44
CA VAL A 274 17.63 -2.16 -3.70
C VAL A 274 17.41 -2.90 -5.01
N ALA A 275 18.40 -2.88 -5.90
CA ALA A 275 18.40 -3.73 -7.07
C ALA A 275 19.20 -5.01 -6.80
N LEU A 276 18.60 -6.15 -7.11
CA LEU A 276 19.11 -7.48 -6.82
C LEU A 276 19.19 -8.30 -8.11
N ARG A 277 20.10 -9.26 -8.16
CA ARG A 277 20.14 -10.27 -9.23
C ARG A 277 19.00 -11.27 -9.02
N SER A 278 18.16 -11.46 -10.01
CA SER A 278 17.03 -12.39 -9.94
C SER A 278 17.42 -13.84 -9.65
N GLN A 279 18.64 -14.24 -10.05
CA GLN A 279 19.12 -15.62 -9.91
C GLN A 279 19.55 -15.99 -8.49
N ASN A 280 20.04 -15.05 -7.69
CA ASN A 280 20.68 -15.36 -6.41
C ASN A 280 20.50 -14.31 -5.31
N GLY A 281 19.73 -13.23 -5.56
CA GLY A 281 19.50 -12.17 -4.59
C GLY A 281 20.70 -11.28 -4.24
N ASN A 282 21.83 -11.42 -4.94
CA ASN A 282 22.98 -10.57 -4.69
C ASN A 282 22.68 -9.11 -5.10
N PRO A 283 23.00 -8.12 -4.24
CA PRO A 283 22.76 -6.72 -4.56
C PRO A 283 23.63 -6.27 -5.74
N ILE A 284 23.02 -5.53 -6.66
CA ILE A 284 23.67 -4.83 -7.76
C ILE A 284 23.99 -3.40 -7.32
N TRP A 285 22.99 -2.72 -6.77
CA TRP A 285 23.10 -1.40 -6.18
C TRP A 285 22.02 -1.20 -5.12
N ASN A 286 22.21 -0.22 -4.25
CA ASN A 286 21.21 0.25 -3.30
C ASN A 286 21.25 1.77 -3.19
N ASP A 287 20.11 2.35 -2.89
CA ASP A 287 19.95 3.78 -2.58
C ASP A 287 18.85 3.95 -1.54
N ALA A 288 18.72 5.14 -0.96
CA ALA A 288 17.72 5.44 0.05
C ALA A 288 16.92 6.69 -0.31
N LEU A 289 15.61 6.55 -0.36
CA LEU A 289 14.64 7.63 -0.60
C LEU A 289 14.18 8.23 0.74
N THR A 290 15.15 8.58 1.61
CA THR A 290 14.89 9.09 2.95
C THR A 290 15.05 10.61 3.00
N ARG A 291 14.12 11.27 3.68
CA ARG A 291 14.20 12.70 3.98
C ARG A 291 14.46 12.89 5.48
N SER A 292 15.54 13.57 5.82
CA SER A 292 15.84 13.95 7.20
C SER A 292 15.16 15.29 7.53
N GLY A 293 14.66 15.44 8.75
CA GLY A 293 14.10 16.73 9.24
C GLY A 293 12.58 16.83 9.17
N GLY A 294 11.85 15.74 9.06
CA GLY A 294 10.39 15.75 9.21
C GLY A 294 9.95 16.28 10.57
N LEU A 295 9.03 17.26 10.56
CA LEU A 295 8.56 17.92 11.81
C LEU A 295 7.50 17.11 12.56
N THR A 296 6.96 16.06 11.94
CA THR A 296 5.95 15.19 12.53
C THR A 296 6.37 13.73 12.50
N PRO A 297 5.90 12.87 13.45
CA PRO A 297 6.18 11.45 13.41
C PRO A 297 5.78 10.76 12.09
N ILE A 298 4.73 11.24 11.43
CA ILE A 298 4.26 10.69 10.14
C ILE A 298 5.23 11.06 9.02
N SER A 299 5.78 12.28 9.00
CA SER A 299 6.77 12.69 7.99
C SER A 299 8.15 12.03 8.18
N ALA A 300 8.36 11.37 9.33
CA ALA A 300 9.56 10.57 9.58
C ALA A 300 9.48 9.15 9.01
N ILE A 301 8.31 8.70 8.53
CA ILE A 301 8.14 7.41 7.86
C ILE A 301 8.70 7.54 6.45
N ASN A 302 9.78 6.82 6.15
CA ASN A 302 10.48 6.88 4.87
C ASN A 302 10.02 5.82 3.86
N ASP A 303 8.98 5.07 4.17
CA ASP A 303 8.48 3.95 3.40
C ASP A 303 8.39 4.25 1.89
N VAL A 304 8.98 3.41 1.06
CA VAL A 304 8.76 3.37 -0.39
C VAL A 304 7.43 2.65 -0.63
N ALA A 305 6.35 3.36 -0.34
CA ALA A 305 4.99 2.81 -0.25
C ALA A 305 4.36 2.49 -1.60
N GLY A 306 4.87 3.07 -2.68
CA GLY A 306 4.49 2.78 -4.07
C GLY A 306 5.47 1.82 -4.74
N SER A 307 4.97 0.94 -5.58
CA SER A 307 5.83 0.05 -6.37
C SER A 307 6.79 0.86 -7.26
N PRO A 308 8.08 0.50 -7.36
CA PRO A 308 8.98 1.10 -8.34
C PRO A 308 8.54 0.74 -9.77
N VAL A 309 8.87 1.60 -10.73
CA VAL A 309 8.52 1.40 -12.15
C VAL A 309 9.78 1.36 -12.98
N ILE A 310 9.93 0.34 -13.83
CA ILE A 310 11.06 0.21 -14.74
C ILE A 310 10.60 0.47 -16.16
N VAL A 311 11.19 1.49 -16.80
CA VAL A 311 10.97 1.80 -18.21
C VAL A 311 12.33 1.89 -18.88
N ASP A 312 12.57 1.07 -19.88
CA ASP A 312 13.86 0.95 -20.54
C ASP A 312 15.00 0.74 -19.51
N ASP A 313 15.98 1.62 -19.47
CA ASP A 313 17.11 1.59 -18.54
C ASP A 313 16.88 2.44 -17.26
N MET A 314 15.67 2.91 -17.01
CA MET A 314 15.35 3.81 -15.92
C MET A 314 14.44 3.16 -14.87
N VAL A 315 14.72 3.46 -13.60
CA VAL A 315 13.87 3.11 -12.45
C VAL A 315 13.31 4.39 -11.86
N TYR A 316 12.00 4.45 -11.68
CA TYR A 316 11.31 5.54 -11.00
C TYR A 316 10.74 5.02 -9.69
N ALA A 317 11.03 5.70 -8.59
CA ALA A 317 10.50 5.34 -7.28
C ALA A 317 10.17 6.58 -6.45
N MET A 318 9.14 6.47 -5.61
CA MET A 318 8.65 7.56 -4.78
C MET A 318 8.45 7.07 -3.34
N SER A 319 8.98 7.83 -2.37
CA SER A 319 8.75 7.57 -0.96
C SER A 319 7.61 8.41 -0.40
N HIS A 320 7.01 7.93 0.70
CA HIS A 320 6.05 8.71 1.47
C HIS A 320 6.66 9.99 2.05
N SER A 321 7.93 9.97 2.44
CA SER A 321 8.63 11.11 3.04
C SER A 321 8.88 12.28 2.08
N GLY A 322 8.49 12.16 0.80
CA GLY A 322 8.52 13.27 -0.14
C GLY A 322 9.71 13.28 -1.10
N ILE A 323 10.23 12.12 -1.46
CA ILE A 323 11.28 11.98 -2.46
C ILE A 323 10.78 11.14 -3.62
N LEU A 324 10.77 11.73 -4.81
CA LEU A 324 10.67 11.05 -6.09
C LEU A 324 12.04 11.09 -6.76
N ALA A 325 12.54 9.96 -7.22
CA ALA A 325 13.83 9.89 -7.90
C ALA A 325 13.80 8.94 -9.10
N ALA A 326 14.69 9.24 -10.05
CA ALA A 326 14.98 8.39 -11.19
C ALA A 326 16.42 7.88 -11.10
N PHE A 327 16.60 6.60 -11.41
CA PHE A 327 17.88 5.91 -11.35
C PHE A 327 18.17 5.21 -12.67
N ASN A 328 19.44 5.06 -13.00
CA ASN A 328 19.85 4.12 -14.02
C ASN A 328 19.70 2.69 -13.49
N LEU A 329 18.94 1.84 -14.18
CA LEU A 329 18.64 0.46 -13.76
C LEU A 329 19.90 -0.38 -13.50
N ARG A 330 20.93 -0.22 -14.33
CA ARG A 330 22.11 -1.05 -14.29
C ARG A 330 23.15 -0.61 -13.26
N THR A 331 23.31 0.73 -13.08
CA THR A 331 24.38 1.28 -12.24
C THR A 331 23.88 1.76 -10.87
N GLY A 332 22.58 2.04 -10.73
CA GLY A 332 22.03 2.68 -9.54
C GLY A 332 22.32 4.17 -9.46
N GLU A 333 22.97 4.76 -10.48
CA GLU A 333 23.21 6.21 -10.51
C GLU A 333 21.88 6.97 -10.45
N ARG A 334 21.75 7.86 -9.47
CA ARG A 334 20.59 8.74 -9.35
C ARG A 334 20.70 9.86 -10.39
N ILE A 335 19.82 9.84 -11.38
CA ILE A 335 19.82 10.79 -12.49
C ILE A 335 19.22 12.13 -12.08
N TRP A 336 18.11 12.08 -11.33
CA TRP A 336 17.49 13.27 -10.77
C TRP A 336 16.65 12.93 -9.53
N THR A 337 16.33 13.97 -8.76
CA THR A 337 15.45 13.91 -7.60
C THR A 337 14.49 15.09 -7.64
N GLN A 338 13.23 14.84 -7.29
CA GLN A 338 12.18 15.85 -7.15
C GLN A 338 11.49 15.74 -5.78
N PRO A 339 11.06 16.86 -5.20
CA PRO A 339 10.32 16.86 -3.94
C PRO A 339 8.85 16.48 -4.20
N ALA A 340 8.56 15.18 -4.21
CA ALA A 340 7.21 14.65 -4.34
C ALA A 340 7.08 13.37 -3.52
N GLY A 341 5.99 13.23 -2.78
CA GLY A 341 5.68 12.06 -1.97
C GLY A 341 4.31 11.48 -2.28
N GLY A 342 4.17 10.18 -2.13
CA GLY A 342 2.90 9.50 -2.37
C GLY A 342 2.93 8.02 -2.00
N LEU A 343 1.77 7.38 -2.16
CA LEU A 343 1.53 5.99 -1.77
C LEU A 343 1.38 5.04 -2.98
N HIS A 344 1.39 5.60 -4.18
CA HIS A 344 1.13 4.84 -5.41
C HIS A 344 2.35 4.81 -6.31
N ALA A 345 2.42 3.79 -7.15
CA ALA A 345 3.43 3.71 -8.19
C ALA A 345 3.34 4.93 -9.13
N PRO A 346 4.48 5.54 -9.52
CA PRO A 346 4.49 6.51 -10.59
C PRO A 346 3.96 5.88 -11.89
N TRP A 347 3.18 6.64 -12.68
CA TRP A 347 2.71 6.17 -13.98
C TRP A 347 3.49 6.82 -15.10
N VAL A 348 4.24 6.04 -15.86
CA VAL A 348 5.03 6.52 -16.99
C VAL A 348 4.25 6.32 -18.30
N ALA A 349 4.15 7.36 -19.11
CA ALA A 349 3.60 7.28 -20.46
C ALA A 349 4.38 8.21 -21.42
N GLY A 350 5.14 7.63 -22.32
CA GLY A 350 6.08 8.37 -23.16
C GLY A 350 7.11 9.13 -22.33
N ASN A 351 7.21 10.44 -22.55
CA ASN A 351 8.14 11.32 -21.83
C ASN A 351 7.53 11.95 -20.56
N PHE A 352 6.36 11.48 -20.13
CA PHE A 352 5.65 12.04 -18.98
C PHE A 352 5.57 11.05 -17.83
N LEU A 353 5.68 11.59 -16.63
CA LEU A 353 5.49 10.89 -15.37
C LEU A 353 4.29 11.49 -14.64
N PHE A 354 3.27 10.66 -14.40
CA PHE A 354 2.06 11.04 -13.68
C PHE A 354 2.13 10.52 -12.25
N LEU A 355 1.79 11.38 -11.30
CA LEU A 355 1.88 11.09 -9.87
C LEU A 355 0.56 11.39 -9.19
N VAL A 356 0.24 10.58 -8.16
CA VAL A 356 -0.75 10.91 -7.15
C VAL A 356 -0.01 11.22 -5.87
N THR A 357 0.03 12.49 -5.49
CA THR A 357 0.69 12.95 -4.27
C THR A 357 -0.26 12.89 -3.07
N SER A 358 0.30 12.68 -1.88
CA SER A 358 -0.42 12.65 -0.60
C SER A 358 -0.52 14.04 0.03
#